data_7b5c6cc96fa827476a031bef92a39fb9
#
_entry.id   7b5c6cc96fa827476a031bef92a39fb9
#
_cell.length_a   1.000
_cell.length_b   1.000
_cell.length_c   1.000
_cell.angle_alpha   90.00
_cell.angle_beta   90.00
_cell.angle_gamma   90.00
#
_symmetry.space_group_name_H-M   'P 1'
#
loop_
_entity.id
_entity.type
_entity.pdbx_description
1 polymer ?
#
loop_
_entity_poly.entity_id
_entity_poly.type
_entity_poly.pdbx_seq_one_letter_code
_entity_poly.pdbx_strand_id
1 'polypeptide(L)'
;MRKPTYDEVVAVLKQQRATCAEIKHLLTDLGFDVRRCASGNHHSYMHPRIRGFLGSNYDCGHGKNPVPLQAYFRKILKVLTTYETDLRAIAP
;
A
#
# COMPACT_ATOMS: atom_id res chain seq x y z
N MET A 1 -17.34 -3.97 -10.96
CA MET A 1 -16.56 -2.79 -10.56
C MET A 1 -15.13 -2.93 -11.03
N ARG A 2 -14.58 -1.89 -11.64
CA ARG A 2 -13.20 -1.92 -12.06
C ARG A 2 -12.28 -1.65 -10.88
N LYS A 3 -11.05 -2.15 -10.97
CA LYS A 3 -10.03 -1.84 -9.98
C LYS A 3 -9.52 -0.42 -10.20
N PRO A 4 -9.07 0.27 -9.14
CA PRO A 4 -8.48 1.59 -9.31
C PRO A 4 -7.17 1.51 -10.08
N THR A 5 -6.88 2.57 -10.82
CA THR A 5 -5.61 2.69 -11.53
C THR A 5 -4.50 3.11 -10.58
N TYR A 6 -3.26 2.99 -11.05
CA TYR A 6 -2.11 3.50 -10.29
C TYR A 6 -2.30 4.95 -9.85
N ASP A 7 -2.73 5.82 -10.75
CA ASP A 7 -2.92 7.23 -10.42
C ASP A 7 -4.01 7.44 -9.38
N GLU A 8 -5.08 6.67 -9.45
CA GLU A 8 -6.17 6.76 -8.48
C GLU A 8 -5.70 6.32 -7.09
N VAL A 9 -4.93 5.24 -7.01
CA VAL A 9 -4.37 4.78 -5.74
C VAL A 9 -3.46 5.83 -5.12
N VAL A 10 -2.55 6.38 -5.92
CA VAL A 10 -1.63 7.43 -5.46
C VAL A 10 -2.40 8.64 -4.94
N ALA A 11 -3.45 9.06 -5.68
CA ALA A 11 -4.26 10.21 -5.28
C ALA A 11 -4.93 9.99 -3.92
N VAL A 12 -5.47 8.81 -3.69
CA VAL A 12 -6.10 8.47 -2.39
C VAL A 12 -5.07 8.48 -1.27
N LEU A 13 -3.90 7.87 -1.49
CA LEU A 13 -2.86 7.80 -0.46
C LEU A 13 -2.27 9.17 -0.14
N LYS A 14 -2.21 10.07 -1.11
CA LYS A 14 -1.72 11.44 -0.87
C LYS A 14 -2.61 12.23 0.08
N GLN A 15 -3.87 11.88 0.21
CA GLN A 15 -4.79 12.54 1.14
C GLN A 15 -4.50 12.14 2.59
N GLN A 16 -3.77 11.06 2.82
CA GLN A 16 -3.36 10.58 4.15
C GLN A 16 -4.55 10.34 5.09
N ARG A 17 -5.67 9.89 4.55
CA ARG A 17 -6.90 9.61 5.30
C ARG A 17 -7.36 8.17 5.18
N ALA A 18 -6.73 7.39 4.31
CA ALA A 18 -7.13 6.01 4.11
C ALA A 18 -6.97 5.19 5.39
N THR A 19 -7.98 4.38 5.70
CA THR A 19 -7.89 3.45 6.82
C THR A 19 -6.94 2.31 6.46
N CYS A 20 -6.50 1.58 7.47
CA CYS A 20 -5.64 0.41 7.25
C CYS A 20 -6.28 -0.59 6.30
N ALA A 21 -7.59 -0.83 6.45
CA ALA A 21 -8.33 -1.72 5.55
C ALA A 21 -8.33 -1.21 4.11
N GLU A 22 -8.52 0.09 3.92
CA GLU A 22 -8.48 0.69 2.59
C GLU A 22 -7.10 0.60 1.96
N ILE A 23 -6.04 0.83 2.74
CA ILE A 23 -4.66 0.70 2.25
C ILE A 23 -4.40 -0.72 1.76
N LYS A 24 -4.84 -1.72 2.53
CA LYS A 24 -4.69 -3.12 2.13
C LYS A 24 -5.38 -3.38 0.79
N HIS A 25 -6.59 -2.88 0.61
CA HIS A 25 -7.31 -3.05 -0.66
C HIS A 25 -6.61 -2.35 -1.81
N LEU A 26 -6.16 -1.11 -1.60
CA LEU A 26 -5.48 -0.35 -2.65
C LEU A 26 -4.19 -1.03 -3.09
N LEU A 27 -3.38 -1.49 -2.15
CA LEU A 27 -2.13 -2.18 -2.47
C LEU A 27 -2.40 -3.52 -3.16
N THR A 28 -3.41 -4.26 -2.69
CA THR A 28 -3.79 -5.53 -3.29
C THR A 28 -4.24 -5.32 -4.74
N ASP A 29 -4.97 -4.25 -5.02
CA ASP A 29 -5.42 -3.94 -6.37
C ASP A 29 -4.26 -3.63 -7.32
N LEU A 30 -3.13 -3.15 -6.79
CA LEU A 30 -1.92 -2.94 -7.59
C LEU A 30 -1.06 -4.21 -7.70
N GLY A 31 -1.50 -5.32 -7.13
CA GLY A 31 -0.81 -6.59 -7.22
C GLY A 31 0.11 -6.93 -6.05
N PHE A 32 0.15 -6.07 -5.02
CA PHE A 32 0.94 -6.38 -3.83
C PHE A 32 0.30 -7.50 -3.01
N ASP A 33 1.15 -8.31 -2.41
CA ASP A 33 0.74 -9.31 -1.42
C ASP A 33 0.88 -8.67 -0.05
N VAL A 34 -0.24 -8.38 0.60
CA VAL A 34 -0.28 -7.69 1.88
C VAL A 34 -0.62 -8.69 2.97
N ARG A 35 0.23 -8.78 3.99
CA ARG A 35 0.04 -9.73 5.07
C ARG A 35 0.11 -9.05 6.43
N ARG A 36 -0.78 -9.46 7.32
CA ARG A 36 -0.72 -9.02 8.71
C ARG A 36 0.37 -9.81 9.44
N CYS A 37 1.22 -9.09 10.18
CA CYS A 37 2.24 -9.74 11.00
C CYS A 37 1.61 -10.42 12.22
N ALA A 38 2.32 -11.37 12.81
CA ALA A 38 1.82 -12.16 13.92
C ALA A 38 1.56 -11.36 15.19
N SER A 39 2.24 -10.22 15.36
CA SER A 39 2.09 -9.39 16.56
C SER A 39 1.65 -7.98 16.19
N GLY A 40 0.73 -7.42 16.99
CA GLY A 40 0.29 -6.04 16.86
C GLY A 40 -0.48 -5.75 15.57
N ASN A 41 -0.45 -4.50 15.17
CA ASN A 41 -1.17 -4.01 13.98
C ASN A 41 -0.23 -3.70 12.81
N HIS A 42 0.89 -4.42 12.76
CA HIS A 42 1.85 -4.29 11.68
C HIS A 42 1.41 -5.11 10.48
N HIS A 43 1.60 -4.54 9.30
CA HIS A 43 1.38 -5.23 8.03
C HIS A 43 2.63 -5.13 7.20
N SER A 44 2.96 -6.22 6.51
CA SER A 44 4.03 -6.21 5.52
C SER A 44 3.43 -6.38 4.14
N TYR A 45 4.12 -5.86 3.13
CA TYR A 45 3.70 -6.05 1.76
C TYR A 45 4.90 -6.24 0.85
N MET A 46 4.70 -7.08 -0.16
CA MET A 46 5.70 -7.38 -1.17
C MET A 46 4.99 -7.49 -2.51
N HIS A 47 5.76 -7.50 -3.58
CA HIS A 47 5.17 -7.66 -4.92
C HIS A 47 5.87 -8.80 -5.64
N PRO A 48 5.15 -9.88 -5.97
CA PRO A 48 5.76 -11.07 -6.57
C PRO A 48 6.29 -10.84 -7.98
N ARG A 49 5.85 -9.77 -8.64
CA ARG A 49 6.24 -9.46 -10.02
C ARG A 49 7.24 -8.30 -10.14
N ILE A 50 7.67 -7.72 -9.04
CA ILE A 50 8.65 -6.65 -9.05
C ILE A 50 9.95 -7.16 -8.44
N ARG A 51 10.92 -7.42 -9.31
CA ARG A 51 12.24 -7.87 -8.87
C ARG A 51 12.98 -6.72 -8.20
N GLY A 52 13.72 -7.01 -7.16
CA GLY A 52 14.48 -6.00 -6.43
C GLY A 52 13.70 -5.28 -5.34
N PHE A 53 12.38 -5.39 -5.33
CA PHE A 53 11.61 -4.89 -4.20
C PHE A 53 11.58 -5.96 -3.11
N LEU A 54 12.24 -5.68 -2.01
CA LEU A 54 12.40 -6.64 -0.91
C LEU A 54 11.23 -6.61 0.08
N GLY A 55 10.26 -5.74 -0.16
CA GLY A 55 9.13 -5.59 0.73
C GLY A 55 9.24 -4.37 1.62
N SER A 56 8.12 -3.98 2.19
CA SER A 56 8.04 -2.86 3.13
C SER A 56 6.93 -3.16 4.13
N ASN A 57 6.63 -2.20 4.98
CA ASN A 57 5.62 -2.40 6.01
C ASN A 57 4.94 -1.08 6.37
N TYR A 58 3.83 -1.19 7.07
CA TYR A 58 3.16 -0.07 7.70
C TYR A 58 2.48 -0.54 8.98
N ASP A 59 2.30 0.38 9.92
CA ASP A 59 1.66 0.13 11.20
C ASP A 59 0.31 0.81 11.21
N CYS A 60 -0.73 0.07 11.56
CA CYS A 60 -2.09 0.57 11.52
C CYS A 60 -2.52 1.32 12.79
N GLY A 61 -1.75 1.24 13.87
CA GLY A 61 -2.18 1.82 15.13
C GLY A 61 -3.31 1.01 15.76
N HIS A 62 -4.05 1.65 16.64
CA HIS A 62 -5.09 0.99 17.43
C HIS A 62 -6.45 1.65 17.22
N GLY A 63 -7.50 0.94 17.60
CA GLY A 63 -8.85 1.44 17.54
C GLY A 63 -9.65 0.84 16.40
N LYS A 64 -10.86 1.34 16.23
CA LYS A 64 -11.77 0.91 15.18
C LYS A 64 -11.49 1.73 13.92
N ASN A 65 -11.26 1.07 12.79
CA ASN A 65 -10.94 1.70 11.52
C ASN A 65 -9.73 2.65 11.63
N PRO A 66 -8.58 2.16 12.11
CA PRO A 66 -7.42 3.05 12.34
C PRO A 66 -6.85 3.60 11.03
N VAL A 67 -6.34 4.82 11.11
CA VAL A 67 -5.64 5.48 10.01
C VAL A 67 -4.16 5.56 10.40
N PRO A 68 -3.24 5.02 9.58
CA PRO A 68 -1.81 5.08 9.90
C PRO A 68 -1.28 6.51 10.01
N LEU A 69 -0.14 6.67 10.69
CA LEU A 69 0.53 7.96 10.79
C LEU A 69 1.04 8.42 9.42
N GLN A 70 1.18 9.73 9.25
CA GLN A 70 1.63 10.34 8.00
C GLN A 70 2.93 9.75 7.46
N ALA A 71 3.85 9.41 8.35
CA ALA A 71 5.14 8.83 7.95
C ALA A 71 4.96 7.54 7.15
N TYR A 72 3.95 6.74 7.47
CA TYR A 72 3.68 5.50 6.73
C TYR A 72 3.11 5.78 5.35
N PHE A 73 2.24 6.79 5.21
CA PHE A 73 1.77 7.18 3.87
C PHE A 73 2.91 7.64 2.99
N ARG A 74 3.83 8.44 3.53
CA ARG A 74 5.02 8.88 2.77
C ARG A 74 5.89 7.70 2.37
N LYS A 75 6.06 6.72 3.26
CA LYS A 75 6.85 5.52 2.98
C LYS A 75 6.22 4.69 1.87
N ILE A 76 4.91 4.50 1.92
CA ILE A 76 4.18 3.76 0.88
C ILE A 76 4.28 4.49 -0.46
N LEU A 77 4.05 5.81 -0.46
CA LEU A 77 4.13 6.61 -1.69
C LEU A 77 5.54 6.56 -2.30
N LYS A 78 6.58 6.54 -1.47
CA LYS A 78 7.94 6.40 -1.98
C LYS A 78 8.14 5.07 -2.69
N VAL A 79 7.60 3.98 -2.16
CA VAL A 79 7.64 2.67 -2.81
C VAL A 79 6.91 2.72 -4.15
N LEU A 80 5.70 3.27 -4.17
CA LEU A 80 4.92 3.35 -5.41
C LEU A 80 5.62 4.20 -6.47
N THR A 81 6.26 5.30 -6.06
CA THR A 81 7.00 6.16 -6.99
C THR A 81 8.26 5.45 -7.52
N THR A 82 8.97 4.76 -6.65
CA THR A 82 10.21 4.05 -7.03
C THR A 82 9.92 2.99 -8.09
N TYR A 83 8.79 2.30 -7.97
CA TYR A 83 8.43 1.19 -8.86
C TYR A 83 7.29 1.56 -9.81
N GLU A 84 7.11 2.84 -10.09
CA GLU A 84 6.01 3.34 -10.92
C GLU A 84 5.95 2.66 -12.28
N THR A 85 7.09 2.54 -12.97
CA THR A 85 7.14 1.95 -14.29
C THR A 85 6.63 0.51 -14.28
N ASP A 86 7.10 -0.28 -13.30
CA ASP A 86 6.67 -1.67 -13.16
C ASP A 86 5.19 -1.76 -12.81
N LEU A 87 4.73 -0.91 -11.89
CA LEU A 87 3.34 -0.95 -11.45
C LEU A 87 2.38 -0.54 -12.55
N ARG A 88 2.74 0.45 -13.36
CA ARG A 88 1.90 0.86 -14.49
C ARG A 88 1.81 -0.24 -15.55
N ALA A 89 2.85 -1.02 -15.73
CA ALA A 89 2.83 -2.13 -16.68
C ALA A 89 1.97 -3.29 -16.18
N ILE A 90 1.93 -3.50 -14.87
CA ILE A 90 1.20 -4.62 -14.25
C ILE A 90 -0.26 -4.26 -14.03
N ALA A 91 -0.54 -3.05 -13.58
CA ALA A 91 -1.89 -2.57 -13.22
C ALA A 91 -2.13 -1.21 -13.86
N PRO A 92 -2.30 -1.17 -15.16
CA PRO A 92 -2.54 0.09 -15.88
C PRO A 92 -3.85 0.77 -15.51
#